data_d875d467adcb7e467a56b02c96237dea
#
_entry.id   d875d467adcb7e467a56b02c96237dea
#
_cell.length_a   1.000
_cell.length_b   1.000
_cell.length_c   1.000
_cell.angle_alpha   90.00
_cell.angle_beta   90.00
_cell.angle_gamma   90.00
#
_symmetry.space_group_name_H-M   'P 1'
#
loop_
_entity.id
_entity.type
_entity.pdbx_description
1 polymer ?
#
loop_
_entity_poly.entity_id
_entity_poly.type
_entity_poly.pdbx_seq_one_letter_code
_entity_poly.pdbx_strand_id
1 'polypeptide(L)'
;MQQHITDIETYGLEKFADSRPSELSGGMRQRAALIRTLILEPDLLLLDEPFSALDYQTRLSVGDDIGQIIRDSGRTAVLVTHDLSEAISLADTIFILSKRPASIARIVPVTFSLASDTPLKRRNAPEFKTYFNILWKELNQNV
;
A
#
# COMPACT_ATOMS: atom_id res chain seq x y z
N MET A 1 12.40 15.25 18.54
CA MET A 1 13.43 15.55 17.52
C MET A 1 14.30 14.34 17.17
N GLN A 2 14.79 13.55 18.13
CA GLN A 2 15.61 12.35 17.87
C GLN A 2 14.84 11.21 17.16
N GLN A 3 13.58 11.02 17.47
CA GLN A 3 12.72 9.99 16.86
C GLN A 3 12.49 10.22 15.36
N HIS A 4 12.33 11.48 14.94
CA HIS A 4 12.12 11.85 13.52
C HIS A 4 13.35 11.61 12.63
N ILE A 5 14.57 11.72 13.17
CA ILE A 5 15.81 11.43 12.44
C ILE A 5 15.92 9.91 12.20
N THR A 6 15.60 9.10 13.22
CA THR A 6 15.60 7.64 13.12
C THR A 6 14.62 7.12 12.06
N ASP A 7 13.46 7.77 11.90
CA ASP A 7 12.45 7.40 10.89
C ASP A 7 12.92 7.70 9.46
N ILE A 8 13.57 8.84 9.24
CA ILE A 8 14.15 9.20 7.94
C ILE A 8 15.28 8.23 7.56
N GLU A 9 16.12 7.87 8.50
CA GLU A 9 17.21 6.90 8.34
C GLU A 9 16.67 5.50 8.03
N THR A 10 15.67 5.05 8.78
CA THR A 10 15.05 3.72 8.61
C THR A 10 14.43 3.53 7.23
N TYR A 11 13.93 4.60 6.60
CA TYR A 11 13.20 4.53 5.34
C TYR A 11 13.98 5.03 4.11
N GLY A 12 15.30 5.15 4.24
CA GLY A 12 16.22 5.40 3.11
C GLY A 12 16.12 6.81 2.49
N LEU A 13 15.66 7.79 3.26
CA LEU A 13 15.55 9.18 2.84
C LEU A 13 16.63 10.11 3.45
N GLU A 14 17.58 9.57 4.19
CA GLU A 14 18.64 10.33 4.89
C GLU A 14 19.37 11.31 3.96
N LYS A 15 19.78 10.80 2.79
CA LYS A 15 20.52 11.59 1.79
C LYS A 15 19.72 12.74 1.21
N PHE A 16 18.42 12.77 1.45
CA PHE A 16 17.45 13.72 0.90
C PHE A 16 16.77 14.55 1.98
N ALA A 17 17.26 14.49 3.23
CA ALA A 17 16.68 15.21 4.38
C ALA A 17 16.57 16.73 4.14
N ASP A 18 17.55 17.30 3.42
CA ASP A 18 17.59 18.72 3.07
C ASP A 18 17.07 19.04 1.67
N SER A 19 16.56 18.03 0.93
CA SER A 19 16.07 18.22 -0.43
C SER A 19 14.69 18.86 -0.45
N ARG A 20 14.45 19.70 -1.46
CA ARG A 20 13.12 20.26 -1.70
C ARG A 20 12.21 19.21 -2.34
N PRO A 21 10.87 19.28 -2.13
CA PRO A 21 9.94 18.34 -2.77
C PRO A 21 10.07 18.23 -4.29
N SER A 22 10.48 19.32 -4.97
CA SER A 22 10.71 19.34 -6.40
C SER A 22 11.94 18.55 -6.86
N GLU A 23 12.86 18.26 -5.96
CA GLU A 23 14.10 17.51 -6.21
C GLU A 23 13.93 16.01 -5.99
N LEU A 24 12.80 15.61 -5.39
CA LEU A 24 12.49 14.22 -5.09
C LEU A 24 11.81 13.54 -6.27
N SER A 25 12.11 12.26 -6.50
CA SER A 25 11.33 11.42 -7.42
C SER A 25 9.89 11.22 -6.91
N GLY A 26 8.97 10.76 -7.79
CA GLY A 26 7.59 10.47 -7.41
C GLY A 26 7.50 9.51 -6.22
N GLY A 27 8.25 8.41 -6.25
CA GLY A 27 8.30 7.43 -5.17
C GLY A 27 8.89 7.98 -3.87
N MET A 28 9.90 8.82 -3.95
CA MET A 28 10.47 9.49 -2.78
C MET A 28 9.48 10.45 -2.13
N ARG A 29 8.71 11.20 -2.94
CA ARG A 29 7.64 12.07 -2.43
C ARG A 29 6.56 11.26 -1.71
N GLN A 30 6.15 10.11 -2.24
CA GLN A 30 5.17 9.24 -1.60
C GLN A 30 5.66 8.69 -0.26
N ARG A 31 6.90 8.18 -0.21
CA ARG A 31 7.52 7.73 1.05
C ARG A 31 7.62 8.86 2.08
N ALA A 32 8.09 10.03 1.67
CA ALA A 32 8.19 11.20 2.54
C ALA A 32 6.81 11.64 3.10
N ALA A 33 5.77 11.62 2.26
CA ALA A 33 4.40 11.93 2.68
C ALA A 33 3.88 10.92 3.73
N LEU A 34 4.13 9.63 3.52
CA LEU A 34 3.74 8.59 4.48
C LEU A 34 4.49 8.75 5.81
N ILE A 35 5.81 8.92 5.78
CA ILE A 35 6.63 9.12 6.98
C ILE A 35 6.15 10.32 7.77
N ARG A 36 5.87 11.44 7.09
CA ARG A 36 5.32 12.65 7.73
C ARG A 36 4.01 12.38 8.46
N THR A 37 3.16 11.49 7.91
CA THR A 37 1.90 11.11 8.54
C THR A 37 2.14 10.17 9.73
N LEU A 38 3.05 9.21 9.59
CA LEU A 38 3.39 8.25 10.64
C LEU A 38 4.04 8.89 11.87
N ILE A 39 4.81 9.96 11.68
CA ILE A 39 5.41 10.75 12.78
C ILE A 39 4.35 11.30 13.76
N LEU A 40 3.13 11.51 13.28
CA LEU A 40 2.01 11.94 14.13
C LEU A 40 1.40 10.79 14.96
N GLU A 41 1.93 9.58 14.83
CA GLU A 41 1.49 8.36 15.51
C GLU A 41 -0.04 8.11 15.41
N PRO A 42 -0.63 8.16 14.20
CA PRO A 42 -2.07 7.98 14.05
C PRO A 42 -2.48 6.55 14.37
N ASP A 43 -3.66 6.35 14.92
CA ASP A 43 -4.24 5.02 15.11
C ASP A 43 -4.69 4.38 13.80
N LEU A 44 -5.06 5.22 12.81
CA LEU A 44 -5.56 4.82 11.50
C LEU A 44 -4.94 5.65 10.39
N LEU A 45 -4.39 4.99 9.39
CA LEU A 45 -3.91 5.59 8.14
C LEU A 45 -4.97 5.46 7.05
N LEU A 46 -5.30 6.57 6.39
CA LEU A 46 -6.19 6.57 5.23
C LEU A 46 -5.38 6.91 3.97
N LEU A 47 -5.32 5.99 3.03
CA LEU A 47 -4.57 6.10 1.79
C LEU A 47 -5.54 6.01 0.61
N ASP A 48 -5.77 7.13 -0.06
CA ASP A 48 -6.66 7.21 -1.22
C ASP A 48 -5.83 7.29 -2.50
N GLU A 49 -5.89 6.21 -3.30
CA GLU A 49 -5.15 6.06 -4.57
C GLU A 49 -3.66 6.48 -4.49
N PRO A 50 -2.90 6.01 -3.48
CA PRO A 50 -1.58 6.57 -3.17
C PRO A 50 -0.54 6.37 -4.29
N PHE A 51 -0.77 5.43 -5.22
CA PHE A 51 0.19 5.11 -6.27
C PHE A 51 -0.28 5.48 -7.67
N SER A 52 -1.45 6.08 -7.83
CA SER A 52 -2.07 6.37 -9.13
C SER A 52 -1.23 7.27 -10.05
N ALA A 53 -0.44 8.18 -9.48
CA ALA A 53 0.43 9.09 -10.23
C ALA A 53 1.81 8.51 -10.60
N LEU A 54 2.08 7.25 -10.25
CA LEU A 54 3.37 6.60 -10.50
C LEU A 54 3.32 5.71 -11.75
N ASP A 55 4.42 5.67 -12.50
CA ASP A 55 4.60 4.66 -13.54
C ASP A 55 4.64 3.24 -12.95
N TYR A 56 4.44 2.24 -13.78
CA TYR A 56 4.29 0.85 -13.35
C TYR A 56 5.47 0.34 -12.52
N GLN A 57 6.71 0.58 -12.95
CA GLN A 57 7.91 0.08 -12.27
C GLN A 57 8.09 0.75 -10.91
N THR A 58 7.95 2.07 -10.86
CA THR A 58 8.02 2.85 -9.64
C THR A 58 6.91 2.45 -8.67
N ARG A 59 5.70 2.20 -9.16
CA ARG A 59 4.55 1.74 -8.36
C ARG A 59 4.83 0.43 -7.64
N LEU A 60 5.43 -0.55 -8.33
CA LEU A 60 5.78 -1.84 -7.73
C LEU A 60 6.78 -1.68 -6.59
N SER A 61 7.87 -0.94 -6.83
CA SER A 61 8.92 -0.71 -5.83
C SER A 61 8.40 0.09 -4.63
N VAL A 62 7.70 1.19 -4.90
CA VAL A 62 7.16 2.06 -3.84
C VAL A 62 6.06 1.37 -3.04
N GLY A 63 5.22 0.56 -3.70
CA GLY A 63 4.19 -0.24 -3.03
C GLY A 63 4.80 -1.27 -2.07
N ASP A 64 5.92 -1.91 -2.46
CA ASP A 64 6.63 -2.85 -1.59
C ASP A 64 7.21 -2.12 -0.35
N ASP A 65 7.90 -0.99 -0.57
CA ASP A 65 8.47 -0.18 0.51
C ASP A 65 7.38 0.34 1.46
N ILE A 66 6.31 0.92 0.93
CA ILE A 66 5.21 1.47 1.73
C ILE A 66 4.46 0.38 2.49
N GLY A 67 4.22 -0.76 1.87
CA GLY A 67 3.62 -1.91 2.53
C GLY A 67 4.44 -2.38 3.72
N GLN A 68 5.76 -2.43 3.57
CA GLN A 68 6.67 -2.80 4.65
C GLN A 68 6.66 -1.74 5.77
N ILE A 69 6.75 -0.46 5.43
CA ILE A 69 6.69 0.65 6.40
C ILE A 69 5.43 0.59 7.26
N ILE A 70 4.27 0.36 6.63
CA ILE A 70 2.99 0.28 7.34
C ILE A 70 2.99 -0.92 8.30
N ARG A 71 3.46 -2.09 7.87
CA ARG A 71 3.54 -3.29 8.72
C ARG A 71 4.47 -3.09 9.90
N ASP A 72 5.66 -2.54 9.67
CA ASP A 72 6.67 -2.30 10.71
C ASP A 72 6.18 -1.25 11.73
N SER A 73 5.35 -0.31 11.30
CA SER A 73 4.74 0.68 12.20
C SER A 73 3.70 0.09 13.14
N GLY A 74 3.16 -1.11 12.85
CA GLY A 74 2.08 -1.74 13.61
C GLY A 74 0.75 -0.98 13.55
N ARG A 75 0.59 -0.04 12.63
CA ARG A 75 -0.62 0.79 12.50
C ARG A 75 -1.65 0.13 11.58
N THR A 76 -2.92 0.43 11.82
CA THR A 76 -3.99 0.04 10.91
C THR A 76 -4.03 0.99 9.73
N ALA A 77 -4.17 0.46 8.51
CA ALA A 77 -4.30 1.26 7.29
C ALA A 77 -5.54 0.86 6.49
N VAL A 78 -6.21 1.84 5.93
CA VAL A 78 -7.26 1.65 4.92
C VAL A 78 -6.74 2.22 3.61
N LEU A 79 -6.63 1.35 2.61
CA LEU A 79 -6.21 1.67 1.25
C LEU A 79 -7.42 1.66 0.34
N VAL A 80 -7.68 2.78 -0.33
CA VAL A 80 -8.64 2.85 -1.44
C VAL A 80 -7.86 2.78 -2.75
N THR A 81 -8.17 1.81 -3.58
CA THR A 81 -7.54 1.62 -4.90
C THR A 81 -8.48 0.93 -5.87
N HIS A 82 -8.30 1.16 -7.16
CA HIS A 82 -8.93 0.41 -8.24
C HIS A 82 -7.99 -0.65 -8.85
N ASP A 83 -6.73 -0.72 -8.39
CA ASP A 83 -5.76 -1.72 -8.85
C ASP A 83 -5.84 -2.99 -7.99
N LEU A 84 -6.29 -4.09 -8.62
CA LEU A 84 -6.42 -5.40 -7.96
C LEU A 84 -5.09 -5.92 -7.43
N SER A 85 -4.00 -5.65 -8.15
CA SER A 85 -2.67 -6.13 -7.75
C SER A 85 -2.16 -5.41 -6.52
N GLU A 86 -2.45 -4.11 -6.38
CA GLU A 86 -2.17 -3.34 -5.16
C GLU A 86 -2.98 -3.90 -3.99
N ALA A 87 -4.30 -4.04 -4.16
CA ALA A 87 -5.17 -4.56 -3.11
C ALA A 87 -4.71 -5.93 -2.60
N ILE A 88 -4.43 -6.88 -3.50
CA ILE A 88 -4.01 -8.23 -3.13
C ILE A 88 -2.62 -8.23 -2.46
N SER A 89 -1.70 -7.40 -2.96
CA SER A 89 -0.32 -7.37 -2.44
C SER A 89 -0.22 -6.75 -1.05
N LEU A 90 -1.06 -5.74 -0.76
CA LEU A 90 -0.90 -4.90 0.42
C LEU A 90 -1.87 -5.25 1.54
N ALA A 91 -3.11 -5.64 1.22
CA ALA A 91 -4.15 -5.81 2.21
C ALA A 91 -4.12 -7.18 2.91
N ASP A 92 -4.65 -7.22 4.13
CA ASP A 92 -5.00 -8.43 4.88
C ASP A 92 -6.49 -8.75 4.72
N THR A 93 -7.30 -7.74 4.39
CA THR A 93 -8.72 -7.90 4.08
C THR A 93 -9.13 -6.91 2.99
N ILE A 94 -9.84 -7.38 1.98
CA ILE A 94 -10.34 -6.56 0.87
C ILE A 94 -11.85 -6.45 0.95
N PHE A 95 -12.35 -5.21 0.90
CA PHE A 95 -13.78 -4.89 0.81
C PHE A 95 -14.09 -4.48 -0.63
N ILE A 96 -14.93 -5.25 -1.31
CA ILE A 96 -15.40 -4.93 -2.66
C ILE A 96 -16.67 -4.12 -2.55
N LEU A 97 -16.69 -2.95 -3.18
CA LEU A 97 -17.86 -2.07 -3.21
C LEU A 97 -18.65 -2.28 -4.49
N SER A 98 -19.99 -2.23 -4.39
CA SER A 98 -20.89 -2.30 -5.53
C SER A 98 -21.00 -0.96 -6.26
N LYS A 99 -21.74 -0.94 -7.39
CA LYS A 99 -22.20 0.29 -8.07
C LYS A 99 -23.04 1.17 -7.14
N ARG A 100 -23.22 2.41 -7.54
CA ARG A 100 -24.04 3.40 -6.80
C ARG A 100 -25.53 2.99 -6.71
N PRO A 101 -26.12 3.11 -5.53
CA PRO A 101 -25.52 3.48 -4.26
C PRO A 101 -24.56 2.40 -3.75
N ALA A 102 -23.33 2.78 -3.39
CA ALA A 102 -22.28 1.83 -3.03
C ALA A 102 -22.62 1.12 -1.71
N SER A 103 -22.45 -0.20 -1.71
CA SER A 103 -22.53 -1.07 -0.54
C SER A 103 -21.39 -2.10 -0.58
N ILE A 104 -21.13 -2.77 0.52
CA ILE A 104 -20.15 -3.86 0.54
C ILE A 104 -20.76 -5.05 -0.20
N ALA A 105 -20.24 -5.36 -1.40
CA ALA A 105 -20.65 -6.51 -2.18
C ALA A 105 -20.02 -7.80 -1.64
N ARG A 106 -18.73 -7.75 -1.23
CA ARG A 106 -18.01 -8.88 -0.69
C ARG A 106 -16.86 -8.45 0.20
N ILE A 107 -16.54 -9.28 1.21
CA ILE A 107 -15.35 -9.18 2.03
C ILE A 107 -14.47 -10.39 1.72
N VAL A 108 -13.20 -10.16 1.40
CA VAL A 108 -12.23 -11.20 1.04
C VAL A 108 -11.04 -11.11 1.98
N PRO A 109 -10.91 -12.04 2.96
CA PRO A 109 -9.67 -12.20 3.71
C PRO A 109 -8.53 -12.64 2.80
N VAL A 110 -7.35 -12.05 2.97
CA VAL A 110 -6.16 -12.35 2.16
C VAL A 110 -5.11 -12.98 3.04
N THR A 111 -4.71 -14.21 2.71
CA THR A 111 -3.66 -14.95 3.41
C THR A 111 -2.74 -15.62 2.40
N PHE A 112 -1.44 -15.61 2.69
CA PHE A 112 -0.43 -16.25 1.88
C PHE A 112 0.41 -17.22 2.72
N SER A 113 0.76 -18.37 2.15
CA SER A 113 1.63 -19.35 2.78
C SER A 113 3.10 -19.04 2.47
N LEU A 114 3.61 -17.89 2.97
CA LEU A 114 4.95 -17.41 2.69
C LEU A 114 5.81 -17.42 3.95
N ALA A 115 7.08 -17.84 3.83
CA ALA A 115 8.06 -17.78 4.93
C ALA A 115 8.41 -16.34 5.33
N SER A 116 8.28 -15.40 4.39
CA SER A 116 8.41 -13.95 4.61
C SER A 116 7.40 -13.27 3.72
N ASP A 117 6.43 -12.61 4.34
CA ASP A 117 5.27 -12.02 3.66
C ASP A 117 5.54 -10.56 3.31
N THR A 118 6.00 -10.32 2.07
CA THR A 118 6.17 -8.99 1.50
C THR A 118 5.27 -8.81 0.28
N PRO A 119 4.89 -7.57 -0.09
CA PRO A 119 4.04 -7.33 -1.24
C PRO A 119 4.61 -7.93 -2.55
N LEU A 120 5.92 -7.84 -2.75
CA LEU A 120 6.59 -8.43 -3.92
C LEU A 120 6.47 -9.97 -3.91
N LYS A 121 6.65 -10.61 -2.75
CA LYS A 121 6.53 -12.09 -2.64
C LYS A 121 5.09 -12.54 -2.82
N ARG A 122 4.11 -11.78 -2.31
CA ARG A 122 2.69 -12.06 -2.54
C ARG A 122 2.36 -12.09 -4.04
N ARG A 123 2.89 -11.14 -4.84
CA ARG A 123 2.68 -11.09 -6.30
C ARG A 123 3.19 -12.31 -7.04
N ASN A 124 4.23 -12.96 -6.52
CA ASN A 124 4.83 -14.15 -7.12
C ASN A 124 4.28 -15.46 -6.54
N ALA A 125 3.41 -15.41 -5.54
CA ALA A 125 2.81 -16.56 -4.91
C ALA A 125 1.68 -17.17 -5.75
N PRO A 126 1.49 -18.51 -5.72
CA PRO A 126 0.40 -19.15 -6.47
C PRO A 126 -0.99 -18.68 -6.07
N GLU A 127 -1.19 -18.31 -4.80
CA GLU A 127 -2.44 -17.78 -4.27
C GLU A 127 -2.85 -16.45 -4.89
N PHE A 128 -1.88 -15.65 -5.37
CA PHE A 128 -2.15 -14.33 -5.98
C PHE A 128 -3.15 -14.42 -7.14
N LYS A 129 -2.94 -15.39 -8.03
CA LYS A 129 -3.83 -15.62 -9.18
C LYS A 129 -5.25 -16.00 -8.74
N THR A 130 -5.36 -16.76 -7.66
CA THR A 130 -6.65 -17.14 -7.10
C THR A 130 -7.42 -15.93 -6.61
N TYR A 131 -6.78 -15.07 -5.82
CA TYR A 131 -7.38 -13.82 -5.36
C TYR A 131 -7.73 -12.89 -6.52
N PHE A 132 -6.84 -12.75 -7.49
CA PHE A 132 -7.09 -11.93 -8.68
C PHE A 132 -8.36 -12.36 -9.41
N ASN A 133 -8.52 -13.67 -9.64
CA ASN A 133 -9.72 -14.21 -10.30
C ASN A 133 -11.00 -13.98 -9.49
N ILE A 134 -10.93 -14.11 -8.16
CA ILE A 134 -12.07 -13.85 -7.27
C ILE A 134 -12.49 -12.37 -7.38
N LEU A 135 -11.55 -11.45 -7.22
CA LEU A 135 -11.83 -10.01 -7.27
C LEU A 135 -12.33 -9.57 -8.64
N TRP A 136 -11.67 -10.04 -9.71
CA TRP A 136 -12.06 -9.76 -11.08
C TRP A 136 -13.49 -10.20 -11.39
N LYS A 137 -13.85 -11.40 -10.96
CA LYS A 137 -15.21 -11.93 -11.15
C LYS A 137 -16.24 -11.08 -10.40
N GLU A 138 -16.00 -10.75 -9.15
CA GLU A 138 -16.92 -9.93 -8.34
C GLU A 138 -17.12 -8.53 -8.93
N LEU A 139 -16.04 -7.89 -9.36
CA LEU A 139 -16.10 -6.56 -9.98
C LEU A 139 -16.92 -6.60 -11.29
N ASN A 140 -16.75 -7.62 -12.13
CA ASN A 140 -17.51 -7.73 -13.38
C ASN A 140 -18.99 -8.08 -13.18
N GLN A 141 -19.38 -8.65 -12.05
CA GLN A 141 -20.76 -9.00 -11.74
C GLN A 141 -21.51 -7.90 -10.98
N ASN A 142 -20.81 -7.13 -10.16
CA ASN A 142 -21.41 -6.19 -9.21
C ASN A 142 -21.04 -4.73 -9.45
N VAL A 143 -20.17 -4.45 -10.44
CA VAL A 143 -19.68 -3.09 -10.75
C VAL A 143 -20.11 -2.62 -12.14
#